data_b627355e7c8e1464ab988f27ae714406
#
_entry.id   b627355e7c8e1464ab988f27ae714406
#
_cell.length_a   1.000
_cell.length_b   1.000
_cell.length_c   1.000
_cell.angle_alpha   90.00
_cell.angle_beta   90.00
_cell.angle_gamma   90.00
#
_symmetry.space_group_name_H-M   'P 1'
#
loop_
_entity.id
_entity.type
_entity.pdbx_description
1 polymer ?
#
loop_
_entity_poly.entity_id
_entity_poly.type
_entity_poly.pdbx_seq_one_letter_code
_entity_poly.pdbx_strand_id
1 'polypeptide(L)'
;MKIKNVAIKNFRGYSDEINSDFEDLTAFVGKNDIGKSTILEALDIFFNDGKGVTKLDKADLNVESKARQETDISIRVCFTDLPEKIVIDATNETSLSAEYLLNSDGLLEVVKRYPNAGAPKVFICAMHPTNPECADLLSKKDGDLRKIIETRDIPCGDKTRNAAMRTAIWSYYGDDLQVDSVELDVTKGDAKPIWEKLQKYLPIYSLFQADRKNSDSDSEVQDPLHAAVKEILQDEGISQTLDHVAEIVEGKLQEVATRTLEKLREMSPDIANTLSPVIPPASSLKWADVFKAVTISGDESIQRRRR
;
A
#
# COMPACT_ATOMS: atom_id res chain seq x y z
N MET A 1 3.11 0.76 12.30
CA MET A 1 3.34 2.20 11.99
C MET A 1 2.14 3.03 12.37
N LYS A 2 2.35 4.26 12.87
CA LYS A 2 1.30 5.24 13.18
C LYS A 2 1.60 6.56 12.46
N ILE A 3 0.56 7.32 12.13
CA ILE A 3 0.72 8.68 11.62
C ILE A 3 1.18 9.57 12.77
N LYS A 4 2.26 10.33 12.56
CA LYS A 4 2.78 11.30 13.53
C LYS A 4 2.43 12.72 13.14
N ASN A 5 2.61 13.04 11.86
CA ASN A 5 2.36 14.40 11.32
C ASN A 5 1.85 14.30 9.90
N VAL A 6 1.00 15.23 9.51
CA VAL A 6 0.50 15.42 8.15
C VAL A 6 0.70 16.85 7.73
N ALA A 7 1.30 17.06 6.57
CA ALA A 7 1.40 18.38 5.95
C ALA A 7 0.70 18.37 4.59
N ILE A 8 -0.04 19.44 4.32
CA ILE A 8 -0.86 19.57 3.11
C ILE A 8 -0.59 20.96 2.49
N LYS A 9 -0.32 20.98 1.19
CA LYS A 9 -0.12 22.22 0.42
C LYS A 9 -0.92 22.18 -0.88
N ASN A 10 -1.44 23.33 -1.29
CA ASN A 10 -2.17 23.54 -2.54
C ASN A 10 -3.39 22.62 -2.70
N PHE A 11 -4.14 22.41 -1.62
CA PHE A 11 -5.32 21.55 -1.63
C PHE A 11 -6.54 22.29 -1.05
N ARG A 12 -7.55 22.49 -1.85
CA ARG A 12 -8.80 23.19 -1.51
C ARG A 12 -8.57 24.55 -0.84
N GLY A 13 -8.90 24.72 0.44
CA GLY A 13 -8.71 25.95 1.19
C GLY A 13 -7.26 26.24 1.59
N TYR A 14 -6.34 25.30 1.41
CA TYR A 14 -4.94 25.44 1.85
C TYR A 14 -4.03 25.80 0.66
N SER A 15 -3.65 27.07 0.53
CA SER A 15 -2.69 27.53 -0.47
C SER A 15 -1.26 27.20 -0.04
N ASP A 16 -0.93 27.58 1.18
CA ASP A 16 0.36 27.33 1.79
C ASP A 16 0.35 26.03 2.60
N GLU A 17 1.53 25.53 2.95
CA GLU A 17 1.66 24.32 3.70
C GLU A 17 1.11 24.47 5.11
N ILE A 18 0.19 23.60 5.49
CA ILE A 18 -0.29 23.46 6.86
C ILE A 18 0.21 22.15 7.43
N ASN A 19 0.50 22.15 8.74
CA ASN A 19 0.95 20.97 9.46
C ASN A 19 -0.06 20.62 10.56
N SER A 20 -0.29 19.32 10.75
CA SER A 20 -1.15 18.77 11.80
C SER A 20 -0.50 17.57 12.43
N ASP A 21 -0.33 17.60 13.75
CA ASP A 21 0.18 16.46 14.52
C ASP A 21 -0.95 15.49 14.84
N PHE A 22 -0.60 14.21 14.88
CA PHE A 22 -1.50 13.12 15.20
C PHE A 22 -0.98 12.32 16.39
N GLU A 23 -1.92 11.91 17.23
CA GLU A 23 -1.73 11.02 18.36
C GLU A 23 -2.69 9.83 18.24
N ASP A 24 -2.74 8.95 19.24
CA ASP A 24 -3.64 7.80 19.24
C ASP A 24 -5.12 8.22 19.10
N LEU A 25 -5.46 9.41 19.60
CA LEU A 25 -6.76 10.06 19.39
C LEU A 25 -6.54 11.54 19.10
N THR A 26 -6.94 11.96 17.90
CA THR A 26 -6.85 13.37 17.46
C THR A 26 -8.22 13.89 17.09
N ALA A 27 -8.61 15.03 17.66
CA ALA A 27 -9.89 15.68 17.35
C ALA A 27 -9.66 17.06 16.75
N PHE A 28 -10.23 17.30 15.58
CA PHE A 28 -10.24 18.61 14.92
C PHE A 28 -11.48 19.39 15.34
N VAL A 29 -11.29 20.50 16.06
CA VAL A 29 -12.36 21.35 16.57
C VAL A 29 -12.29 22.74 15.91
N GLY A 30 -13.42 23.31 15.53
CA GLY A 30 -13.49 24.62 14.92
C GLY A 30 -14.82 24.86 14.20
N LYS A 31 -15.03 26.08 13.68
CA LYS A 31 -16.21 26.44 12.89
C LYS A 31 -16.33 25.54 11.64
N ASN A 32 -17.54 25.42 11.09
CA ASN A 32 -17.72 24.77 9.80
C ASN A 32 -16.93 25.54 8.73
N ASP A 33 -16.48 24.85 7.70
CA ASP A 33 -15.72 25.40 6.55
C ASP A 33 -14.26 25.86 6.83
N ILE A 34 -13.70 25.58 8.00
CA ILE A 34 -12.27 25.87 8.31
C ILE A 34 -11.31 24.81 7.71
N GLY A 35 -11.83 23.81 7.02
CA GLY A 35 -10.98 22.78 6.41
C GLY A 35 -10.70 21.55 7.27
N LYS A 36 -11.41 21.33 8.41
CA LYS A 36 -11.24 20.13 9.26
C LYS A 36 -11.37 18.82 8.48
N SER A 37 -12.45 18.69 7.70
CA SER A 37 -12.67 17.51 6.85
C SER A 37 -11.62 17.39 5.75
N THR A 38 -11.08 18.51 5.28
CA THR A 38 -10.07 18.55 4.22
C THR A 38 -8.80 17.78 4.61
N ILE A 39 -8.40 17.80 5.89
CA ILE A 39 -7.25 17.04 6.38
C ILE A 39 -7.52 15.53 6.30
N LEU A 40 -8.70 15.10 6.75
CA LEU A 40 -9.10 13.69 6.69
C LEU A 40 -9.26 13.19 5.25
N GLU A 41 -9.81 14.03 4.37
CA GLU A 41 -9.95 13.73 2.96
C GLU A 41 -8.60 13.69 2.22
N ALA A 42 -7.65 14.55 2.61
CA ALA A 42 -6.28 14.48 2.10
C ALA A 42 -5.59 13.16 2.50
N LEU A 43 -5.82 12.67 3.71
CA LEU A 43 -5.36 11.35 4.13
C LEU A 43 -6.00 10.22 3.31
N ASP A 44 -7.30 10.31 3.02
CA ASP A 44 -7.97 9.33 2.17
C ASP A 44 -7.35 9.30 0.76
N ILE A 45 -7.08 10.46 0.18
CA ILE A 45 -6.39 10.57 -1.11
C ILE A 45 -4.98 9.97 -1.03
N PHE A 46 -4.24 10.26 0.07
CA PHE A 46 -2.87 9.76 0.26
C PHE A 46 -2.82 8.24 0.36
N PHE A 47 -3.65 7.61 1.18
CA PHE A 47 -3.61 6.16 1.40
C PHE A 47 -4.25 5.36 0.29
N ASN A 48 -5.30 5.89 -0.33
CA ASN A 48 -6.10 5.18 -1.33
C ASN A 48 -5.83 5.64 -2.78
N ASP A 49 -4.81 6.47 -3.01
CA ASP A 49 -4.41 6.99 -4.34
C ASP A 49 -5.59 7.59 -5.14
N GLY A 50 -6.49 8.30 -4.43
CA GLY A 50 -7.69 8.89 -5.00
C GLY A 50 -8.76 7.88 -5.46
N LYS A 51 -8.65 6.62 -5.05
CA LYS A 51 -9.64 5.56 -5.28
C LYS A 51 -10.54 5.29 -4.06
N GLY A 52 -10.30 6.01 -2.95
CA GLY A 52 -11.09 5.95 -1.74
C GLY A 52 -12.43 6.67 -1.88
N VAL A 53 -12.96 7.10 -0.76
CA VAL A 53 -14.20 7.89 -0.66
C VAL A 53 -14.03 9.23 -1.38
N THR A 54 -12.85 9.86 -1.20
CA THR A 54 -12.50 11.14 -1.81
C THR A 54 -11.76 10.93 -3.12
N LYS A 55 -12.37 11.40 -4.21
CA LYS A 55 -11.73 11.41 -5.53
C LYS A 55 -11.06 12.75 -5.75
N LEU A 56 -9.79 12.72 -6.16
CA LEU A 56 -9.05 13.93 -6.47
C LEU A 56 -9.48 14.50 -7.83
N ASP A 57 -9.79 15.79 -7.87
CA ASP A 57 -10.17 16.52 -9.08
C ASP A 57 -9.37 17.81 -9.23
N LYS A 58 -9.34 18.38 -10.44
CA LYS A 58 -8.70 19.67 -10.73
C LYS A 58 -9.35 20.86 -9.96
N ALA A 59 -10.60 20.70 -9.53
CA ALA A 59 -11.29 21.67 -8.68
C ALA A 59 -10.71 21.69 -7.26
N ASP A 60 -10.02 20.64 -6.81
CA ASP A 60 -9.37 20.58 -5.50
C ASP A 60 -8.08 21.38 -5.43
N LEU A 61 -7.52 21.83 -6.57
CA LEU A 61 -6.40 22.76 -6.58
C LEU A 61 -6.80 24.11 -6.01
N ASN A 62 -6.01 24.63 -5.08
CA ASN A 62 -6.26 25.92 -4.48
C ASN A 62 -6.24 27.06 -5.52
N VAL A 63 -7.17 28.02 -5.41
CA VAL A 63 -7.37 29.11 -6.37
C VAL A 63 -6.18 30.07 -6.39
N GLU A 64 -5.63 30.41 -5.21
CA GLU A 64 -4.47 31.31 -5.10
C GLU A 64 -3.20 30.65 -5.65
N SER A 65 -3.00 29.37 -5.37
CA SER A 65 -1.89 28.61 -5.92
C SER A 65 -1.97 28.50 -7.45
N LYS A 66 -3.16 28.30 -8.00
CA LYS A 66 -3.38 28.37 -9.47
C LYS A 66 -2.97 29.72 -10.04
N ALA A 67 -3.31 30.82 -9.36
CA ALA A 67 -2.91 32.16 -9.80
C ALA A 67 -1.38 32.33 -9.78
N ARG A 68 -0.67 31.63 -8.89
CA ARG A 68 0.81 31.58 -8.84
C ARG A 68 1.42 30.54 -9.78
N GLN A 69 0.60 29.87 -10.60
CA GLN A 69 1.02 28.78 -11.49
C GLN A 69 1.57 27.53 -10.76
N GLU A 70 1.25 27.39 -9.49
CA GLU A 70 1.54 26.18 -8.71
C GLU A 70 0.43 25.16 -8.97
N THR A 71 0.77 24.04 -9.61
CA THR A 71 -0.23 23.05 -10.06
C THR A 71 -0.14 21.73 -9.30
N ASP A 72 0.83 21.58 -8.40
CA ASP A 72 1.07 20.34 -7.67
C ASP A 72 0.41 20.39 -6.30
N ILE A 73 -0.57 19.53 -6.06
CA ILE A 73 -1.05 19.25 -4.71
C ILE A 73 0.00 18.40 -4.02
N SER A 74 0.40 18.77 -2.81
CA SER A 74 1.36 18.01 -2.02
C SER A 74 0.75 17.55 -0.70
N ILE A 75 0.83 16.24 -0.44
CA ILE A 75 0.41 15.64 0.82
C ILE A 75 1.61 14.88 1.36
N ARG A 76 2.07 15.26 2.55
CA ARG A 76 3.21 14.68 3.26
C ARG A 76 2.70 14.02 4.52
N VAL A 77 3.16 12.81 4.79
CA VAL A 77 2.83 12.06 6.01
C VAL A 77 4.10 11.51 6.63
N CYS A 78 4.30 11.81 7.90
CA CYS A 78 5.38 11.25 8.71
C CYS A 78 4.83 10.13 9.57
N PHE A 79 5.56 9.00 9.61
CA PHE A 79 5.18 7.80 10.34
C PHE A 79 6.15 7.52 11.50
N THR A 80 5.58 7.12 12.62
CA THR A 80 6.28 6.59 13.80
C THR A 80 5.88 5.13 14.06
N ASP A 81 6.37 4.53 15.14
CA ASP A 81 6.17 3.10 15.47
C ASP A 81 6.54 2.19 14.30
N LEU A 82 7.74 2.46 13.77
CA LEU A 82 8.25 1.78 12.58
C LEU A 82 8.63 0.34 12.91
N PRO A 83 8.43 -0.63 11.98
CA PRO A 83 8.86 -1.99 12.18
C PRO A 83 10.40 -2.06 12.26
N GLU A 84 10.91 -2.89 13.16
CA GLU A 84 12.34 -3.11 13.30
C GLU A 84 12.96 -3.72 12.04
N LYS A 85 12.18 -4.55 11.36
CA LYS A 85 12.58 -5.25 10.13
C LYS A 85 11.56 -5.05 9.03
N ILE A 86 12.04 -4.84 7.83
CA ILE A 86 11.26 -4.72 6.60
C ILE A 86 11.88 -5.58 5.50
N VAL A 87 11.07 -5.92 4.51
CA VAL A 87 11.52 -6.62 3.29
C VAL A 87 11.23 -5.71 2.11
N ILE A 88 12.24 -5.04 1.59
CA ILE A 88 12.13 -4.15 0.42
C ILE A 88 12.73 -4.74 -0.86
N ASP A 89 13.60 -5.75 -0.71
CA ASP A 89 14.11 -6.58 -1.81
C ASP A 89 13.52 -8.00 -1.72
N ALA A 90 13.72 -8.85 -2.67
CA ALA A 90 13.19 -10.21 -2.80
C ALA A 90 12.69 -10.85 -1.48
N THR A 91 13.57 -11.47 -0.70
CA THR A 91 13.21 -12.17 0.55
C THR A 91 14.06 -11.72 1.75
N ASN A 92 14.84 -10.64 1.59
CA ASN A 92 15.85 -10.29 2.59
C ASN A 92 15.35 -9.22 3.54
N GLU A 93 15.45 -9.50 4.84
CA GLU A 93 15.18 -8.53 5.90
C GLU A 93 16.26 -7.44 5.92
N THR A 94 15.82 -6.21 6.10
CA THR A 94 16.62 -5.02 6.36
C THR A 94 15.87 -4.11 7.32
N SER A 95 16.33 -2.89 7.55
CA SER A 95 15.63 -1.89 8.32
C SER A 95 15.60 -0.55 7.58
N LEU A 96 14.62 0.31 7.90
CA LEU A 96 14.54 1.64 7.31
C LEU A 96 15.79 2.48 7.61
N SER A 97 16.37 2.33 8.80
CA SER A 97 17.62 3.03 9.17
C SER A 97 18.83 2.51 8.42
N ALA A 98 18.96 1.20 8.23
CA ALA A 98 20.07 0.60 7.48
C ALA A 98 20.04 0.97 5.99
N GLU A 99 18.87 1.29 5.45
CA GLU A 99 18.66 1.72 4.07
C GLU A 99 18.67 3.25 3.91
N TYR A 100 18.95 4.03 4.96
CA TYR A 100 18.94 5.50 4.96
C TYR A 100 17.61 6.07 4.44
N LEU A 101 16.48 5.53 4.92
CA LEU A 101 15.12 5.92 4.53
C LEU A 101 14.37 6.71 5.62
N LEU A 102 15.06 7.15 6.66
CA LEU A 102 14.51 7.95 7.74
C LEU A 102 14.96 9.40 7.64
N ASN A 103 14.07 10.33 8.03
CA ASN A 103 14.42 11.75 8.13
C ASN A 103 15.29 12.04 9.39
N SER A 104 15.63 13.31 9.64
CA SER A 104 16.43 13.74 10.78
C SER A 104 15.84 13.39 12.14
N ASP A 105 14.52 13.23 12.21
CA ASP A 105 13.78 12.91 13.44
C ASP A 105 13.60 11.39 13.65
N GLY A 106 14.17 10.57 12.76
CA GLY A 106 14.03 9.12 12.79
C GLY A 106 12.66 8.62 12.34
N LEU A 107 11.90 9.42 11.62
CA LEU A 107 10.58 9.08 11.10
C LEU A 107 10.67 8.67 9.63
N LEU A 108 9.75 7.82 9.18
CA LEU A 108 9.55 7.60 7.76
C LEU A 108 8.67 8.73 7.23
N GLU A 109 9.22 9.56 6.36
CA GLU A 109 8.52 10.69 5.75
C GLU A 109 8.25 10.42 4.28
N VAL A 110 6.97 10.36 3.93
CA VAL A 110 6.50 10.10 2.56
C VAL A 110 5.74 11.31 2.03
N VAL A 111 6.13 11.79 0.85
CA VAL A 111 5.44 12.88 0.15
C VAL A 111 4.81 12.34 -1.12
N LYS A 112 3.53 12.55 -1.28
CA LYS A 112 2.82 12.33 -2.55
C LYS A 112 2.49 13.67 -3.19
N ARG A 113 3.00 13.91 -4.40
CA ARG A 113 2.68 15.08 -5.21
C ARG A 113 1.79 14.67 -6.36
N TYR A 114 0.70 15.40 -6.54
CA TYR A 114 -0.31 15.16 -7.57
C TYR A 114 -0.29 16.30 -8.60
N PRO A 115 0.54 16.21 -9.66
CA PRO A 115 0.61 17.26 -10.69
C PRO A 115 -0.73 17.43 -11.40
N ASN A 116 -1.27 18.64 -11.39
CA ASN A 116 -2.60 18.96 -11.95
C ASN A 116 -3.72 18.02 -11.45
N ALA A 117 -3.67 17.62 -10.19
CA ALA A 117 -4.56 16.62 -9.58
C ALA A 117 -4.58 15.27 -10.33
N GLY A 118 -3.47 14.91 -10.97
CA GLY A 118 -3.29 13.66 -11.70
C GLY A 118 -2.68 12.55 -10.85
N ALA A 119 -2.06 11.57 -11.51
CA ALA A 119 -1.40 10.46 -10.82
C ALA A 119 -0.28 10.92 -9.89
N PRO A 120 -0.14 10.33 -8.69
CA PRO A 120 0.85 10.75 -7.72
C PRO A 120 2.28 10.41 -8.15
N LYS A 121 3.20 11.31 -7.83
CA LYS A 121 4.63 11.03 -7.72
C LYS A 121 4.95 10.86 -6.23
N VAL A 122 5.62 9.78 -5.89
CA VAL A 122 5.92 9.45 -4.49
C VAL A 122 7.39 9.68 -4.21
N PHE A 123 7.65 10.38 -3.12
CA PHE A 123 9.00 10.66 -2.65
C PHE A 123 9.14 10.21 -1.19
N ILE A 124 10.31 9.71 -0.83
CA ILE A 124 10.72 9.51 0.56
C ILE A 124 11.71 10.60 0.91
N CYS A 125 11.40 11.42 1.92
CA CYS A 125 12.31 12.43 2.44
C CYS A 125 13.15 11.80 3.54
N ALA A 126 14.45 11.70 3.33
CA ALA A 126 15.32 10.97 4.23
C ALA A 126 16.72 11.59 4.34
N MET A 127 17.38 11.31 5.45
CA MET A 127 18.83 11.53 5.59
C MET A 127 19.53 10.42 4.81
N HIS A 128 19.92 10.72 3.58
CA HIS A 128 20.44 9.74 2.63
C HIS A 128 21.85 10.12 2.14
N PRO A 129 22.72 9.14 1.81
CA PRO A 129 24.01 9.40 1.20
C PRO A 129 23.86 10.20 -0.10
N THR A 130 24.68 11.26 -0.23
CA THR A 130 24.67 12.13 -1.42
C THR A 130 25.96 12.01 -2.23
N ASN A 131 26.96 11.27 -1.75
CA ASN A 131 28.15 10.99 -2.53
C ASN A 131 27.77 10.27 -3.85
N PRO A 132 28.13 10.81 -5.03
CA PRO A 132 27.73 10.25 -6.33
C PRO A 132 28.08 8.78 -6.55
N GLU A 133 29.09 8.27 -5.85
CA GLU A 133 29.53 6.87 -5.95
C GLU A 133 28.58 5.89 -5.24
N CYS A 134 27.76 6.37 -4.28
CA CYS A 134 26.90 5.53 -3.46
C CYS A 134 25.52 6.13 -3.13
N ALA A 135 25.16 7.26 -3.71
CA ALA A 135 23.87 7.91 -3.49
C ALA A 135 22.67 7.16 -4.08
N ASP A 136 22.88 6.45 -5.19
CA ASP A 136 21.80 5.83 -5.99
C ASP A 136 21.68 4.30 -5.83
N LEU A 137 22.24 3.74 -4.74
CA LEU A 137 22.28 2.28 -4.56
C LEU A 137 20.91 1.62 -4.47
N LEU A 138 19.88 2.33 -3.99
CA LEU A 138 18.50 1.84 -3.95
C LEU A 138 17.91 1.64 -5.34
N SER A 139 18.39 2.36 -6.34
CA SER A 139 17.93 2.25 -7.73
C SER A 139 18.78 1.33 -8.59
N LYS A 140 19.84 0.69 -8.02
CA LYS A 140 20.72 -0.22 -8.75
C LYS A 140 20.25 -1.67 -8.67
N LYS A 141 20.42 -2.37 -9.78
CA LYS A 141 20.17 -3.82 -9.86
C LYS A 141 21.28 -4.62 -9.17
N ASP A 142 20.96 -5.86 -8.83
CA ASP A 142 21.90 -6.84 -8.26
C ASP A 142 23.26 -6.88 -8.99
N GLY A 143 23.23 -6.97 -10.33
CA GLY A 143 24.46 -7.00 -11.13
C GLY A 143 25.30 -5.73 -11.03
N ASP A 144 24.67 -4.55 -10.89
CA ASP A 144 25.39 -3.29 -10.76
C ASP A 144 26.02 -3.15 -9.37
N LEU A 145 25.32 -3.59 -8.32
CA LEU A 145 25.84 -3.64 -6.96
C LEU A 145 27.06 -4.57 -6.87
N ARG A 146 26.98 -5.77 -7.46
CA ARG A 146 28.10 -6.72 -7.52
C ARG A 146 29.30 -6.11 -8.25
N LYS A 147 29.07 -5.45 -9.38
CA LYS A 147 30.14 -4.81 -10.14
C LYS A 147 30.86 -3.73 -9.33
N ILE A 148 30.14 -2.93 -8.54
CA ILE A 148 30.74 -1.94 -7.64
C ILE A 148 31.64 -2.63 -6.61
N ILE A 149 31.11 -3.69 -5.95
CA ILE A 149 31.82 -4.47 -4.95
C ILE A 149 33.09 -5.08 -5.52
N GLU A 150 33.03 -5.68 -6.70
CA GLU A 150 34.20 -6.29 -7.37
C GLU A 150 35.23 -5.26 -7.85
N THR A 151 34.78 -4.17 -8.46
CA THR A 151 35.64 -3.13 -8.98
C THR A 151 36.41 -2.40 -7.88
N ARG A 152 35.80 -2.23 -6.71
CA ARG A 152 36.38 -1.52 -5.57
C ARG A 152 36.98 -2.46 -4.51
N ASP A 153 36.96 -3.78 -4.75
CA ASP A 153 37.41 -4.84 -3.81
C ASP A 153 36.79 -4.68 -2.41
N ILE A 154 35.47 -4.41 -2.36
CA ILE A 154 34.72 -4.17 -1.11
C ILE A 154 34.48 -5.49 -0.40
N PRO A 155 34.84 -5.65 0.89
CA PRO A 155 34.47 -6.82 1.68
C PRO A 155 32.94 -6.95 1.82
N CYS A 156 32.35 -8.01 1.27
CA CYS A 156 30.93 -8.28 1.38
C CYS A 156 30.71 -9.75 1.70
N GLY A 157 30.08 -10.02 2.85
CA GLY A 157 29.87 -11.39 3.33
C GLY A 157 28.84 -12.18 2.52
N ASP A 158 27.84 -11.49 1.94
CA ASP A 158 26.79 -12.11 1.14
C ASP A 158 26.46 -11.25 -0.10
N LYS A 159 26.99 -11.65 -1.23
CA LYS A 159 26.77 -11.01 -2.53
C LYS A 159 25.48 -11.45 -3.23
N THR A 160 24.63 -12.25 -2.56
CA THR A 160 23.33 -12.66 -3.08
C THR A 160 22.19 -11.77 -2.60
N ARG A 161 22.47 -10.88 -1.65
CA ARG A 161 21.49 -10.00 -1.00
C ARG A 161 21.78 -8.53 -1.31
N ASN A 162 20.84 -7.85 -1.98
CA ASN A 162 21.00 -6.45 -2.31
C ASN A 162 21.20 -5.56 -1.07
N ALA A 163 20.43 -5.80 -0.01
CA ALA A 163 20.58 -5.08 1.26
C ALA A 163 22.00 -5.23 1.85
N ALA A 164 22.54 -6.45 1.86
CA ALA A 164 23.89 -6.70 2.35
C ALA A 164 24.96 -6.01 1.48
N MET A 165 24.76 -6.04 0.16
CA MET A 165 25.67 -5.36 -0.78
C MET A 165 25.61 -3.85 -0.60
N ARG A 166 24.41 -3.23 -0.46
CA ARG A 166 24.30 -1.79 -0.18
C ARG A 166 24.95 -1.42 1.14
N THR A 167 24.68 -2.17 2.20
CA THR A 167 25.33 -1.95 3.50
C THR A 167 26.85 -2.03 3.40
N ALA A 168 27.41 -3.01 2.68
CA ALA A 168 28.85 -3.13 2.49
C ALA A 168 29.43 -1.93 1.73
N ILE A 169 28.75 -1.46 0.67
CA ILE A 169 29.20 -0.30 -0.11
C ILE A 169 29.15 0.96 0.76
N TRP A 170 28.04 1.22 1.46
CA TRP A 170 27.95 2.39 2.35
C TRP A 170 28.99 2.34 3.48
N SER A 171 29.22 1.17 4.07
CA SER A 171 30.28 1.01 5.09
C SER A 171 31.69 1.28 4.54
N TYR A 172 31.93 0.96 3.28
CA TYR A 172 33.22 1.23 2.63
C TYR A 172 33.47 2.73 2.49
N TYR A 173 32.45 3.52 2.15
CA TYR A 173 32.58 4.97 2.07
C TYR A 173 32.63 5.66 3.44
N GLY A 174 32.06 5.05 4.49
CA GLY A 174 32.16 5.53 5.86
C GLY A 174 31.85 7.04 6.00
N ASP A 175 32.84 7.83 6.41
CA ASP A 175 32.72 9.28 6.59
C ASP A 175 32.48 10.05 5.27
N ASP A 176 32.87 9.46 4.12
CA ASP A 176 32.68 10.06 2.79
C ASP A 176 31.24 9.89 2.23
N LEU A 177 30.31 9.33 2.97
CA LEU A 177 28.91 9.19 2.57
C LEU A 177 28.23 10.51 2.26
N GLN A 178 28.61 11.60 2.95
CA GLN A 178 27.99 12.92 2.82
C GLN A 178 26.47 12.84 2.99
N VAL A 179 26.01 12.36 4.15
CA VAL A 179 24.57 12.19 4.42
C VAL A 179 23.89 13.55 4.55
N ASP A 180 22.85 13.79 3.76
CA ASP A 180 22.06 15.02 3.78
C ASP A 180 20.57 14.71 3.57
N SER A 181 19.72 15.71 3.79
CA SER A 181 18.28 15.60 3.56
C SER A 181 17.99 15.58 2.06
N VAL A 182 17.41 14.48 1.57
CA VAL A 182 17.15 14.24 0.15
C VAL A 182 15.71 13.74 -0.06
N GLU A 183 15.09 14.15 -1.16
CA GLU A 183 13.86 13.56 -1.65
C GLU A 183 14.17 12.44 -2.66
N LEU A 184 13.93 11.21 -2.27
CA LEU A 184 14.14 10.02 -3.11
C LEU A 184 12.88 9.75 -3.92
N ASP A 185 12.94 9.91 -5.26
CA ASP A 185 11.82 9.57 -6.15
C ASP A 185 11.69 8.03 -6.26
N VAL A 186 10.67 7.48 -5.61
CA VAL A 186 10.40 6.04 -5.58
C VAL A 186 9.32 5.62 -6.59
N THR A 187 8.99 6.47 -7.54
CA THR A 187 8.06 6.14 -8.65
C THR A 187 8.78 5.65 -9.91
N LYS A 188 10.10 5.81 -9.98
CA LYS A 188 10.90 5.53 -11.17
C LYS A 188 11.90 4.41 -10.97
N GLY A 189 12.23 3.74 -12.09
CA GLY A 189 13.30 2.76 -12.14
C GLY A 189 13.15 1.61 -11.15
N ASP A 190 14.30 1.16 -10.64
CA ASP A 190 14.37 0.02 -9.73
C ASP A 190 14.01 0.39 -8.27
N ALA A 191 13.76 1.66 -7.96
CA ALA A 191 13.20 2.09 -6.68
C ALA A 191 11.68 1.83 -6.56
N LYS A 192 10.95 1.68 -7.67
CA LYS A 192 9.52 1.40 -7.66
C LYS A 192 9.15 0.09 -6.94
N PRO A 193 9.81 -1.05 -7.16
CA PRO A 193 9.57 -2.27 -6.39
C PRO A 193 9.78 -2.10 -4.88
N ILE A 194 10.72 -1.24 -4.47
CA ILE A 194 10.95 -0.92 -3.06
C ILE A 194 9.72 -0.24 -2.48
N TRP A 195 9.16 0.75 -3.18
CA TRP A 195 7.93 1.41 -2.76
C TRP A 195 6.74 0.45 -2.71
N GLU A 196 6.55 -0.40 -3.70
CA GLU A 196 5.47 -1.40 -3.76
C GLU A 196 5.48 -2.36 -2.56
N LYS A 197 6.67 -2.63 -2.00
CA LYS A 197 6.81 -3.42 -0.78
C LYS A 197 6.64 -2.57 0.48
N LEU A 198 7.26 -1.40 0.53
CA LEU A 198 7.20 -0.51 1.67
C LEU A 198 5.78 -0.05 1.98
N GLN A 199 4.98 0.25 0.96
CA GLN A 199 3.58 0.67 1.14
C GLN A 199 2.70 -0.38 1.84
N LYS A 200 3.08 -1.67 1.83
CA LYS A 200 2.35 -2.73 2.55
C LYS A 200 2.50 -2.62 4.08
N TYR A 201 3.52 -1.94 4.55
CA TYR A 201 3.72 -1.66 5.97
C TYR A 201 2.98 -0.41 6.46
N LEU A 202 2.45 0.42 5.54
CA LEU A 202 1.68 1.60 5.91
C LEU A 202 0.35 1.18 6.55
N PRO A 203 -0.18 1.99 7.50
CA PRO A 203 -1.47 1.70 8.11
C PRO A 203 -2.60 1.74 7.10
N ILE A 204 -3.62 0.93 7.32
CA ILE A 204 -4.88 0.98 6.57
C ILE A 204 -5.63 2.23 7.02
N TYR A 205 -6.08 3.04 6.07
CA TYR A 205 -6.87 4.24 6.33
C TYR A 205 -8.27 4.11 5.73
N SER A 206 -9.27 4.46 6.54
CA SER A 206 -10.67 4.54 6.11
C SER A 206 -11.32 5.82 6.59
N LEU A 207 -11.97 6.54 5.69
CA LEU A 207 -12.70 7.76 5.98
C LEU A 207 -14.19 7.46 6.15
N PHE A 208 -14.74 7.80 7.32
CA PHE A 208 -16.18 7.71 7.60
C PHE A 208 -16.80 9.10 7.54
N GLN A 209 -17.80 9.30 6.67
CA GLN A 209 -18.49 10.58 6.52
C GLN A 209 -19.77 10.58 7.36
N ALA A 210 -19.94 11.63 8.20
CA ALA A 210 -21.06 11.73 9.14
C ALA A 210 -22.43 12.00 8.47
N ASP A 211 -22.44 12.58 7.26
CA ASP A 211 -23.67 13.08 6.61
C ASP A 211 -24.38 12.05 5.71
N ARG A 212 -23.85 10.84 5.60
CA ARG A 212 -24.50 9.78 4.83
C ARG A 212 -25.43 8.95 5.71
N LYS A 213 -26.54 8.45 5.12
CA LYS A 213 -27.38 7.44 5.76
C LYS A 213 -26.55 6.16 5.86
N ASN A 214 -26.01 5.88 7.03
CA ASN A 214 -25.33 4.62 7.31
C ASN A 214 -26.36 3.48 7.20
N SER A 215 -26.35 2.78 6.07
CA SER A 215 -27.03 1.49 5.94
C SER A 215 -25.98 0.39 6.13
N ASP A 216 -26.40 -0.77 6.63
CA ASP A 216 -25.51 -1.94 6.82
C ASP A 216 -24.83 -2.39 5.51
N SER A 217 -25.32 -1.93 4.37
CA SER A 217 -24.77 -2.16 3.02
C SER A 217 -23.89 -1.02 2.51
N ASP A 218 -23.58 -0.01 3.33
CA ASP A 218 -22.78 1.14 2.90
C ASP A 218 -21.34 0.73 2.68
N SER A 219 -20.78 1.06 1.52
CA SER A 219 -19.41 0.74 1.14
C SER A 219 -18.38 1.28 2.15
N GLU A 220 -18.64 2.43 2.76
CA GLU A 220 -17.75 3.03 3.76
C GLU A 220 -17.56 2.16 5.02
N VAL A 221 -18.59 1.42 5.42
CA VAL A 221 -18.52 0.49 6.55
C VAL A 221 -17.91 -0.85 6.12
N GLN A 222 -18.22 -1.27 4.89
CA GLN A 222 -17.78 -2.57 4.36
C GLN A 222 -16.36 -2.53 3.78
N ASP A 223 -15.94 -1.40 3.20
CA ASP A 223 -14.64 -1.27 2.55
C ASP A 223 -13.44 -1.55 3.48
N PRO A 224 -13.41 -1.10 4.76
CA PRO A 224 -12.36 -1.47 5.70
C PRO A 224 -12.32 -2.98 5.98
N LEU A 225 -13.50 -3.60 6.10
CA LEU A 225 -13.60 -5.05 6.32
C LEU A 225 -13.14 -5.81 5.08
N HIS A 226 -13.54 -5.38 3.90
CA HIS A 226 -13.07 -5.97 2.65
C HIS A 226 -11.56 -5.77 2.44
N ALA A 227 -11.00 -4.61 2.84
CA ALA A 227 -9.56 -4.37 2.82
C ALA A 227 -8.82 -5.32 3.77
N ALA A 228 -9.31 -5.51 5.00
CA ALA A 228 -8.76 -6.46 5.97
C ALA A 228 -8.84 -7.91 5.47
N VAL A 229 -9.98 -8.31 4.88
CA VAL A 229 -10.13 -9.64 4.26
C VAL A 229 -9.12 -9.82 3.13
N LYS A 230 -8.93 -8.80 2.30
CA LYS A 230 -7.95 -8.85 1.20
C LYS A 230 -6.52 -8.99 1.71
N GLU A 231 -6.16 -8.31 2.79
CA GLU A 231 -4.85 -8.42 3.43
C GLU A 231 -4.63 -9.82 4.00
N ILE A 232 -5.63 -10.37 4.72
CA ILE A 232 -5.60 -11.74 5.24
C ILE A 232 -5.38 -12.76 4.10
N LEU A 233 -6.08 -12.57 2.98
CA LEU A 233 -5.95 -13.45 1.81
C LEU A 233 -4.61 -13.31 1.06
N GLN A 234 -3.83 -12.27 1.34
CA GLN A 234 -2.46 -12.09 0.82
C GLN A 234 -1.39 -12.75 1.70
N ASP A 235 -1.75 -13.20 2.90
CA ASP A 235 -0.84 -14.00 3.73
C ASP A 235 -0.47 -15.29 3.00
N GLU A 236 0.84 -15.55 2.90
CA GLU A 236 1.37 -16.66 2.09
C GLU A 236 0.92 -18.03 2.62
N GLY A 237 0.85 -18.20 3.94
CA GLY A 237 0.40 -19.43 4.57
C GLY A 237 -1.10 -19.68 4.37
N ILE A 238 -1.91 -18.62 4.44
CA ILE A 238 -3.35 -18.69 4.20
C ILE A 238 -3.62 -18.98 2.71
N SER A 239 -2.94 -18.27 1.80
CA SER A 239 -3.07 -18.49 0.36
C SER A 239 -2.76 -19.93 -0.02
N GLN A 240 -1.63 -20.49 0.44
CA GLN A 240 -1.27 -21.89 0.17
C GLN A 240 -2.30 -22.87 0.72
N THR A 241 -2.86 -22.60 1.90
CA THR A 241 -3.90 -23.45 2.49
C THR A 241 -5.18 -23.42 1.67
N LEU A 242 -5.58 -22.24 1.21
CA LEU A 242 -6.77 -22.05 0.37
C LEU A 242 -6.61 -22.70 -1.01
N ASP A 243 -5.44 -22.60 -1.61
CA ASP A 243 -5.12 -23.27 -2.89
C ASP A 243 -5.19 -24.77 -2.74
N HIS A 244 -4.65 -25.33 -1.66
CA HIS A 244 -4.77 -26.76 -1.36
C HIS A 244 -6.23 -27.22 -1.18
N VAL A 245 -7.05 -26.42 -0.49
CA VAL A 245 -8.49 -26.69 -0.36
C VAL A 245 -9.18 -26.65 -1.73
N ALA A 246 -8.83 -25.69 -2.59
CA ALA A 246 -9.37 -25.59 -3.95
C ALA A 246 -9.05 -26.83 -4.80
N GLU A 247 -7.81 -27.36 -4.72
CA GLU A 247 -7.40 -28.58 -5.40
C GLU A 247 -8.21 -29.81 -4.91
N ILE A 248 -8.41 -29.92 -3.60
CA ILE A 248 -9.22 -31.03 -3.03
C ILE A 248 -10.67 -30.94 -3.55
N VAL A 249 -11.24 -29.75 -3.57
CA VAL A 249 -12.62 -29.53 -4.08
C VAL A 249 -12.71 -29.86 -5.56
N GLU A 250 -11.76 -29.41 -6.39
CA GLU A 250 -11.69 -29.73 -7.81
C GLU A 250 -11.64 -31.25 -8.03
N GLY A 251 -10.78 -31.96 -7.31
CA GLY A 251 -10.68 -33.41 -7.37
C GLY A 251 -11.99 -34.10 -7.01
N LYS A 252 -12.69 -33.65 -5.97
CA LYS A 252 -14.00 -34.16 -5.58
C LYS A 252 -15.08 -33.90 -6.61
N LEU A 253 -15.12 -32.73 -7.21
CA LEU A 253 -16.04 -32.39 -8.29
C LEU A 253 -15.81 -33.28 -9.52
N GLN A 254 -14.56 -33.53 -9.88
CA GLN A 254 -14.18 -34.43 -10.97
C GLN A 254 -14.67 -35.88 -10.70
N GLU A 255 -14.50 -36.37 -9.47
CA GLU A 255 -14.99 -37.70 -9.07
C GLU A 255 -16.52 -37.80 -9.20
N VAL A 256 -17.26 -36.77 -8.71
CA VAL A 256 -18.72 -36.74 -8.81
C VAL A 256 -19.17 -36.66 -10.27
N ALA A 257 -18.52 -35.80 -11.08
CA ALA A 257 -18.84 -35.64 -12.50
C ALA A 257 -18.62 -36.95 -13.28
N THR A 258 -17.53 -37.65 -13.01
CA THR A 258 -17.25 -38.95 -13.62
C THR A 258 -18.30 -40.00 -13.26
N ARG A 259 -18.65 -40.10 -11.97
CA ARG A 259 -19.70 -40.99 -11.48
C ARG A 259 -21.09 -40.66 -12.07
N THR A 260 -21.37 -39.40 -12.26
CA THR A 260 -22.63 -38.93 -12.89
C THR A 260 -22.67 -39.35 -14.36
N LEU A 261 -21.59 -39.18 -15.10
CA LEU A 261 -21.50 -39.63 -16.51
C LEU A 261 -21.62 -41.15 -16.64
N GLU A 262 -21.03 -41.93 -15.73
CA GLU A 262 -21.18 -43.40 -15.72
C GLU A 262 -22.65 -43.79 -15.54
N LYS A 263 -23.37 -43.14 -14.62
CA LYS A 263 -24.81 -43.37 -14.43
C LYS A 263 -25.64 -42.96 -15.62
N LEU A 264 -25.31 -41.84 -16.28
CA LEU A 264 -25.96 -41.43 -17.51
C LEU A 264 -25.71 -42.45 -18.66
N ARG A 265 -24.54 -43.04 -18.76
CA ARG A 265 -24.23 -44.10 -19.75
C ARG A 265 -25.07 -45.37 -19.53
N GLU A 266 -25.32 -45.75 -18.28
CA GLU A 266 -26.21 -46.86 -17.98
C GLU A 266 -27.66 -46.57 -18.44
N MET A 267 -28.12 -45.34 -18.33
CA MET A 267 -29.51 -44.92 -18.67
C MET A 267 -29.70 -44.56 -20.15
N SER A 268 -28.76 -43.86 -20.73
CA SER A 268 -28.84 -43.33 -22.11
C SER A 268 -27.44 -43.18 -22.74
N PRO A 269 -26.88 -44.24 -23.37
CA PRO A 269 -25.54 -44.19 -23.93
C PRO A 269 -25.32 -43.10 -24.97
N ASP A 270 -26.31 -42.84 -25.80
CA ASP A 270 -26.24 -41.83 -26.88
C ASP A 270 -26.09 -40.41 -26.35
N ILE A 271 -26.80 -40.09 -25.28
CA ILE A 271 -26.71 -38.76 -24.63
C ILE A 271 -25.37 -38.63 -23.89
N ALA A 272 -24.95 -39.64 -23.16
CA ALA A 272 -23.73 -39.63 -22.36
C ALA A 272 -22.47 -39.46 -23.23
N ASN A 273 -22.47 -39.96 -24.47
CA ASN A 273 -21.35 -39.80 -25.40
C ASN A 273 -21.19 -38.39 -25.98
N THR A 274 -22.23 -37.54 -25.85
CA THR A 274 -22.19 -36.13 -26.30
C THR A 274 -21.88 -35.15 -25.17
N LEU A 275 -21.82 -35.62 -23.91
CA LEU A 275 -21.61 -34.79 -22.72
C LEU A 275 -20.14 -34.88 -22.25
N SER A 276 -19.55 -33.75 -21.97
CA SER A 276 -18.27 -33.62 -21.28
C SER A 276 -18.41 -32.70 -20.09
N PRO A 277 -18.08 -33.14 -18.86
CA PRO A 277 -18.14 -32.24 -17.72
C PRO A 277 -17.08 -31.14 -17.87
N VAL A 278 -17.50 -29.91 -17.62
CA VAL A 278 -16.58 -28.75 -17.56
C VAL A 278 -16.50 -28.33 -16.10
N ILE A 279 -15.37 -28.61 -15.46
CA ILE A 279 -15.09 -28.21 -14.09
C ILE A 279 -14.09 -27.06 -14.16
N PRO A 280 -14.42 -25.90 -13.55
CA PRO A 280 -13.46 -24.81 -13.47
C PRO A 280 -12.21 -25.25 -12.70
N PRO A 281 -11.00 -24.90 -13.16
CA PRO A 281 -9.78 -25.24 -12.45
C PRO A 281 -9.71 -24.52 -11.09
N ALA A 282 -9.04 -25.12 -10.11
CA ALA A 282 -8.85 -24.56 -8.76
C ALA A 282 -8.34 -23.11 -8.80
N SER A 283 -7.43 -22.83 -9.73
CA SER A 283 -6.88 -21.46 -9.96
C SER A 283 -7.90 -20.41 -10.38
N SER A 284 -9.11 -20.82 -10.81
CA SER A 284 -10.18 -19.89 -11.17
C SER A 284 -11.03 -19.42 -9.98
N LEU A 285 -10.89 -20.04 -8.80
CA LEU A 285 -11.59 -19.66 -7.59
C LEU A 285 -11.05 -18.35 -7.05
N LYS A 286 -11.93 -17.34 -6.96
CA LYS A 286 -11.59 -16.04 -6.36
C LYS A 286 -12.05 -16.02 -4.92
N TRP A 287 -11.17 -16.33 -4.00
CA TRP A 287 -11.46 -16.38 -2.57
C TRP A 287 -12.03 -15.05 -2.04
N ALA A 288 -11.58 -13.90 -2.59
CA ALA A 288 -12.16 -12.61 -2.27
C ALA A 288 -13.68 -12.53 -2.55
N ASP A 289 -14.20 -13.26 -3.55
CA ASP A 289 -15.63 -13.29 -3.84
C ASP A 289 -16.40 -14.19 -2.84
N VAL A 290 -15.76 -15.22 -2.31
CA VAL A 290 -16.33 -16.07 -1.26
C VAL A 290 -16.53 -15.30 0.04
N PHE A 291 -15.59 -14.40 0.37
CA PHE A 291 -15.63 -13.59 1.59
C PHE A 291 -16.34 -12.25 1.43
N LYS A 292 -16.88 -11.92 0.25
CA LYS A 292 -17.72 -10.72 0.06
C LYS A 292 -18.99 -10.71 0.93
N ALA A 293 -19.43 -11.86 1.41
CA ALA A 293 -20.58 -11.97 2.30
C ALA A 293 -20.28 -11.59 3.76
N VAL A 294 -19.01 -11.31 4.10
CA VAL A 294 -18.66 -10.83 5.45
C VAL A 294 -19.10 -9.39 5.58
N THR A 295 -20.07 -9.13 6.44
CA THR A 295 -20.66 -7.81 6.65
C THR A 295 -20.72 -7.47 8.14
N ILE A 296 -20.70 -6.18 8.46
CA ILE A 296 -20.98 -5.66 9.80
C ILE A 296 -22.43 -5.25 9.82
N SER A 297 -23.25 -5.82 10.72
CA SER A 297 -24.62 -5.39 10.95
C SER A 297 -24.73 -4.63 12.26
N GLY A 298 -25.44 -3.49 12.25
CA GLY A 298 -25.74 -2.72 13.45
C GLY A 298 -26.94 -3.30 14.21
N ASP A 299 -26.91 -3.22 15.54
CA ASP A 299 -28.07 -3.57 16.37
C ASP A 299 -29.12 -2.45 16.29
N GLU A 300 -30.23 -2.69 15.61
CA GLU A 300 -31.36 -1.74 15.48
C GLU A 300 -31.97 -1.32 16.82
N SER A 301 -31.70 -2.03 17.92
CA SER A 301 -32.19 -1.68 19.25
C SER A 301 -31.61 -0.36 19.79
N ILE A 302 -30.45 0.07 19.30
CA ILE A 302 -29.79 1.33 19.71
C ILE A 302 -30.49 2.54 19.07
N GLN A 303 -31.03 2.43 17.87
CA GLN A 303 -31.71 3.55 17.18
C GLN A 303 -33.04 3.94 17.80
N ARG A 304 -33.75 3.03 18.51
CA ARG A 304 -35.06 3.32 19.16
C ARG A 304 -34.95 4.11 20.45
N ARG A 305 -33.73 4.26 21.04
CA ARG A 305 -33.52 5.04 22.29
C ARG A 305 -33.21 6.52 22.07
N ARG A 306 -33.12 7.00 20.83
CA ARG A 306 -32.81 8.39 20.46
C ARG A 306 -33.96 9.13 19.76
N ARG A 307 -35.23 8.67 19.90
CA ARG A 307 -36.44 9.40 19.51
C ARG A 307 -37.23 9.82 20.71
#